data_40f83842342d2633d9f946285218c764
#
_entry.id   40f83842342d2633d9f946285218c764
#
_cell.length_a   1.000
_cell.length_b   1.000
_cell.length_c   1.000
_cell.angle_alpha   90.00
_cell.angle_beta   90.00
_cell.angle_gamma   90.00
#
_symmetry.space_group_name_H-M   'P 1'
#
loop_
_entity.id
_entity.type
_entity.pdbx_description
1 polymer ?
#
loop_
_entity_poly.entity_id
_entity_poly.type
_entity_poly.pdbx_seq_one_letter_code
_entity_poly.pdbx_strand_id
1 'polypeptide(L)'
;LIPTGKLLPYEEFGSLEKLGATEFDNCFTINFAECQPLCVLRDKAQKIQLEIYPDKSYPYLQIYTPPHRKSIAIENLSAAPDAFNNGMGLITLAPESSAHFTTTYKITSLP
;
A
#
# COMPACT_ATOMS: atom_id res chain seq x y z
N LEU A 1 10.62 10.71 4.72
CA LEU A 1 10.59 10.06 6.04
C LEU A 1 11.54 8.88 6.08
N ILE A 2 12.29 8.76 7.16
CA ILE A 2 13.20 7.65 7.38
C ILE A 2 12.58 6.75 8.46
N PRO A 3 12.33 5.46 8.20
CA PRO A 3 11.77 4.56 9.19
C PRO A 3 12.68 4.39 10.39
N THR A 4 12.10 4.33 11.58
CA THR A 4 12.84 4.04 12.82
C THR A 4 13.06 2.54 13.03
N GLY A 5 12.40 1.70 12.22
CA GLY A 5 12.36 0.25 12.41
C GLY A 5 11.30 -0.23 13.39
N LYS A 6 10.62 0.69 14.06
CA LYS A 6 9.55 0.35 15.00
C LYS A 6 8.24 0.10 14.26
N LEU A 7 7.58 -1.01 14.56
CA LEU A 7 6.26 -1.34 14.05
C LEU A 7 5.21 -1.08 15.12
N LEU A 8 4.14 -0.41 14.72
CA LEU A 8 2.99 -0.13 15.59
C LEU A 8 1.75 -0.82 15.00
N PRO A 9 0.87 -1.39 15.83
CA PRO A 9 -0.38 -1.94 15.32
C PRO A 9 -1.25 -0.83 14.73
N TYR A 10 -1.93 -1.15 13.63
CA TYR A 10 -2.87 -0.26 12.97
C TYR A 10 -4.11 -1.06 12.54
N GLU A 11 -5.23 -0.83 13.19
CA GLU A 11 -6.45 -1.64 13.01
C GLU A 11 -7.60 -0.85 12.37
N GLU A 12 -7.39 0.43 12.08
CA GLU A 12 -8.46 1.32 11.59
C GLU A 12 -8.94 0.98 10.18
N PHE A 13 -8.16 0.20 9.43
CA PHE A 13 -8.54 -0.25 8.08
C PHE A 13 -9.28 -1.61 8.08
N GLY A 14 -9.74 -2.09 9.22
CA GLY A 14 -10.56 -3.30 9.29
C GLY A 14 -11.90 -3.20 8.59
N SER A 15 -12.36 -1.99 8.26
CA SER A 15 -13.57 -1.70 7.49
C SER A 15 -13.34 -0.47 6.60
N LEU A 16 -14.31 -0.20 5.70
CA LEU A 16 -14.26 1.02 4.89
C LEU A 16 -14.48 2.24 5.76
N GLU A 17 -13.48 3.12 5.78
CA GLU A 17 -13.52 4.36 6.55
C GLU A 17 -13.41 5.56 5.61
N LYS A 18 -14.05 6.67 5.98
CA LYS A 18 -13.86 7.93 5.27
C LYS A 18 -12.46 8.45 5.50
N LEU A 19 -11.79 8.85 4.42
CA LEU A 19 -10.51 9.55 4.53
C LEU A 19 -10.68 10.88 5.28
N GLY A 20 -11.70 11.65 4.91
CA GLY A 20 -11.97 12.94 5.56
C GLY A 20 -10.74 13.85 5.54
N ALA A 21 -10.44 14.42 6.70
CA ALA A 21 -9.27 15.28 6.91
C ALA A 21 -8.00 14.50 7.30
N THR A 22 -8.07 13.17 7.38
CA THR A 22 -6.92 12.34 7.77
C THR A 22 -5.78 12.53 6.78
N GLU A 23 -4.57 12.68 7.31
CA GLU A 23 -3.35 12.81 6.53
C GLU A 23 -2.52 11.55 6.71
N PHE A 24 -2.00 11.03 5.60
CA PHE A 24 -1.12 9.88 5.60
C PHE A 24 0.21 10.21 4.92
N ASP A 25 1.26 9.70 5.48
CA ASP A 25 2.56 9.49 4.85
C ASP A 25 3.20 8.29 5.57
N ASN A 26 2.55 7.15 5.44
CA ASN A 26 2.82 5.98 6.24
C ASN A 26 3.05 4.75 5.37
N CYS A 27 4.01 3.94 5.79
CA CYS A 27 4.23 2.61 5.23
C CYS A 27 3.58 1.57 6.15
N PHE A 28 2.78 0.70 5.56
CA PHE A 28 2.10 -0.39 6.25
C PHE A 28 2.67 -1.73 5.83
N THR A 29 2.81 -2.64 6.76
CA THR A 29 2.99 -4.05 6.44
C THR A 29 1.64 -4.69 6.16
N ILE A 30 1.62 -5.74 5.36
CA ILE A 30 0.41 -6.34 4.85
C ILE A 30 0.23 -7.74 5.42
N ASN A 31 -0.99 -8.04 5.84
CA ASN A 31 -1.39 -9.40 6.19
C ASN A 31 -2.14 -10.04 5.02
N PHE A 32 -1.45 -10.75 4.15
CA PHE A 32 -2.04 -11.39 2.98
C PHE A 32 -3.07 -12.46 3.31
N ALA A 33 -3.04 -13.03 4.51
CA ALA A 33 -4.03 -14.02 4.94
C ALA A 33 -5.42 -13.41 5.17
N GLU A 34 -5.49 -12.11 5.50
CA GLU A 34 -6.73 -11.44 5.86
C GLU A 34 -7.16 -10.37 4.85
N CYS A 35 -6.25 -9.90 4.01
CA CYS A 35 -6.50 -8.77 3.11
C CYS A 35 -6.54 -9.23 1.64
N GLN A 36 -7.75 -9.35 1.09
CA GLN A 36 -7.96 -9.55 -0.35
C GLN A 36 -9.32 -8.95 -0.75
N PRO A 37 -9.38 -7.83 -1.45
CA PRO A 37 -8.24 -7.03 -1.97
C PRO A 37 -7.44 -6.39 -0.85
N LEU A 38 -6.18 -6.08 -1.13
CA LEU A 38 -5.32 -5.45 -0.14
C LEU A 38 -5.79 -4.05 0.23
N CYS A 39 -6.18 -3.29 -0.77
CA CYS A 39 -6.62 -1.92 -0.59
C CYS A 39 -7.83 -1.65 -1.48
N VAL A 40 -8.80 -0.95 -0.92
CA VAL A 40 -9.98 -0.47 -1.64
C VAL A 40 -10.06 1.03 -1.47
N LEU A 41 -10.05 1.75 -2.57
CA LEU A 41 -10.33 3.19 -2.61
C LEU A 41 -11.68 3.40 -3.29
N ARG A 42 -12.59 4.04 -2.59
CA ARG A 42 -13.94 4.30 -3.10
C ARG A 42 -14.21 5.81 -3.15
N ASP A 43 -14.60 6.27 -4.32
CA ASP A 43 -15.10 7.63 -4.52
C ASP A 43 -16.57 7.57 -4.86
N LYS A 44 -17.41 7.90 -3.88
CA LYS A 44 -18.86 7.87 -4.04
C LYS A 44 -19.36 8.99 -4.94
N ALA A 45 -18.69 10.13 -4.95
CA ALA A 45 -19.09 11.27 -5.79
C ALA A 45 -18.88 10.95 -7.28
N GLN A 46 -17.77 10.31 -7.61
CA GLN A 46 -17.46 9.88 -8.97
C GLN A 46 -18.04 8.51 -9.29
N LYS A 47 -18.64 7.83 -8.31
CA LYS A 47 -19.21 6.47 -8.45
C LYS A 47 -18.21 5.46 -8.98
N ILE A 48 -17.00 5.47 -8.45
CA ILE A 48 -15.93 4.60 -8.88
C ILE A 48 -15.26 3.94 -7.68
N GLN A 49 -14.80 2.72 -7.86
CA GLN A 49 -14.03 1.98 -6.87
C GLN A 49 -12.80 1.37 -7.51
N LEU A 50 -11.66 1.54 -6.87
CA LEU A 50 -10.40 0.90 -7.20
C LEU A 50 -10.10 -0.15 -6.15
N GLU A 51 -9.83 -1.37 -6.59
CA GLU A 51 -9.35 -2.47 -5.76
C GLU A 51 -7.92 -2.82 -6.18
N ILE A 52 -7.04 -2.96 -5.23
CA ILE A 52 -5.62 -3.26 -5.47
C ILE A 52 -5.30 -4.64 -4.90
N TYR A 53 -4.84 -5.54 -5.77
CA TYR A 53 -4.50 -6.93 -5.45
C TYR A 53 -3.01 -7.17 -5.74
N PRO A 54 -2.10 -6.84 -4.82
CA PRO A 54 -0.70 -7.21 -4.98
C PRO A 54 -0.50 -8.69 -4.64
N ASP A 55 0.50 -9.30 -5.24
CA ASP A 55 0.98 -10.58 -4.75
C ASP A 55 2.01 -10.38 -3.62
N LYS A 56 2.58 -11.49 -3.13
CA LYS A 56 3.52 -11.43 -1.99
C LYS A 56 4.85 -10.74 -2.30
N SER A 57 5.11 -10.41 -3.57
CA SER A 57 6.30 -9.63 -3.96
C SER A 57 6.23 -8.18 -3.49
N TYR A 58 5.03 -7.71 -3.12
CA TYR A 58 4.79 -6.38 -2.58
C TYR A 58 4.30 -6.47 -1.13
N PRO A 59 5.18 -6.72 -0.15
CA PRO A 59 4.75 -6.91 1.24
C PRO A 59 4.42 -5.63 1.99
N TYR A 60 4.61 -4.47 1.36
CA TYR A 60 4.36 -3.16 1.97
C TYR A 60 3.44 -2.30 1.12
N LEU A 61 2.73 -1.40 1.78
CA LEU A 61 1.87 -0.41 1.15
C LEU A 61 2.17 0.96 1.76
N GLN A 62 2.56 1.92 0.92
CA GLN A 62 2.71 3.32 1.33
C GLN A 62 1.45 4.08 0.92
N ILE A 63 0.92 4.86 1.85
CA ILE A 63 -0.19 5.77 1.57
C ILE A 63 0.29 7.19 1.87
N TYR A 64 0.10 8.07 0.90
CA TYR A 64 0.47 9.47 1.03
C TYR A 64 -0.66 10.38 0.56
N THR A 65 -1.02 11.35 1.40
CA THR A 65 -2.00 12.37 1.08
C THR A 65 -1.29 13.71 0.92
N PRO A 66 -1.16 14.23 -0.32
CA PRO A 66 -0.53 15.53 -0.54
C PRO A 66 -1.28 16.67 0.16
N PRO A 67 -0.59 17.73 0.59
CA PRO A 67 -1.21 18.85 1.30
C PRO A 67 -2.34 19.55 0.53
N HIS A 68 -2.28 19.58 -0.81
CA HIS A 68 -3.34 20.18 -1.63
C HIS A 68 -4.66 19.40 -1.60
N ARG A 69 -4.69 18.17 -1.09
CA ARG A 69 -5.88 17.33 -0.89
C ARG A 69 -6.65 16.98 -2.18
N LYS A 70 -5.99 17.00 -3.32
CA LYS A 70 -6.62 16.73 -4.63
C LYS A 70 -6.28 15.36 -5.20
N SER A 71 -5.41 14.62 -4.52
CA SER A 71 -5.00 13.27 -4.92
C SER A 71 -4.61 12.46 -3.71
N ILE A 72 -4.44 11.16 -3.92
CA ILE A 72 -3.88 10.24 -2.94
C ILE A 72 -2.93 9.30 -3.67
N ALA A 73 -1.77 9.06 -3.10
CA ALA A 73 -0.85 8.05 -3.59
C ALA A 73 -1.03 6.78 -2.76
N ILE A 74 -1.25 5.67 -3.46
CA ILE A 74 -1.31 4.34 -2.88
C ILE A 74 -0.28 3.50 -3.61
N GLU A 75 0.79 3.16 -2.92
CA GLU A 75 2.00 2.62 -3.52
C GLU A 75 2.29 1.22 -3.02
N ASN A 76 2.29 0.24 -3.92
CA ASN A 76 2.80 -1.10 -3.62
C ASN A 76 4.31 -1.04 -3.56
N LEU A 77 4.90 -1.49 -2.47
CA LEU A 77 6.34 -1.49 -2.28
C LEU A 77 6.86 -2.90 -2.08
N SER A 78 7.91 -3.24 -2.81
CA SER A 78 8.61 -4.52 -2.64
C SER A 78 9.52 -4.51 -1.41
N ALA A 79 9.92 -3.34 -0.95
CA ALA A 79 10.74 -3.14 0.24
C ALA A 79 10.25 -1.89 0.99
N ALA A 80 10.54 -1.84 2.28
CA ALA A 80 10.21 -0.68 3.10
C ALA A 80 11.03 0.54 2.69
N PRO A 81 10.58 1.77 3.00
CA PRO A 81 11.41 2.95 2.82
C PRO A 81 12.76 2.78 3.51
N ASP A 82 13.80 3.34 2.90
CA ASP A 82 15.19 3.27 3.38
C ASP A 82 15.76 1.84 3.46
N ALA A 83 15.26 0.93 2.61
CA ALA A 83 15.64 -0.48 2.66
C ALA A 83 17.12 -0.73 2.37
N PHE A 84 17.79 0.14 1.64
CA PHE A 84 19.24 0.02 1.43
C PHE A 84 20.05 0.14 2.74
N ASN A 85 19.49 0.79 3.74
CA ASN A 85 20.11 0.94 5.05
C ASN A 85 19.55 -0.04 6.08
N ASN A 86 18.22 -0.22 6.12
CA ASN A 86 17.58 -1.05 7.15
C ASN A 86 17.38 -2.51 6.73
N GLY A 87 17.49 -2.82 5.44
CA GLY A 87 17.34 -4.18 4.92
C GLY A 87 15.91 -4.72 4.90
N MET A 88 14.92 -3.94 5.33
CA MET A 88 13.53 -4.41 5.43
C MET A 88 12.92 -4.68 4.05
N GLY A 89 12.75 -5.95 3.71
CA GLY A 89 12.21 -6.39 2.42
C GLY A 89 13.19 -6.28 1.26
N LEU A 90 14.43 -5.89 1.51
CA LEU A 90 15.46 -5.78 0.47
C LEU A 90 15.70 -7.13 -0.19
N ILE A 91 15.62 -7.17 -1.52
CA ILE A 91 15.89 -8.36 -2.32
C ILE A 91 17.25 -8.20 -2.95
N THR A 92 18.12 -9.21 -2.74
CA THR A 92 19.41 -9.30 -3.40
C THR A 92 19.34 -10.39 -4.47
N LEU A 93 19.57 -10.02 -5.72
CA LEU A 93 19.57 -10.95 -6.83
C LEU A 93 20.97 -11.50 -7.06
N ALA A 94 21.10 -12.83 -7.04
CA ALA A 94 22.31 -13.49 -7.49
C ALA A 94 22.46 -13.35 -9.01
N PRO A 95 23.69 -13.49 -9.56
CA PRO A 95 23.87 -13.48 -11.01
C PRO A 95 22.99 -14.52 -11.69
N GLU A 96 22.45 -14.15 -12.86
CA GLU A 96 21.56 -14.99 -13.68
C GLU A 96 20.23 -15.37 -13.01
N SER A 97 19.87 -14.71 -11.89
CA SER A 97 18.57 -14.88 -11.25
C SER A 97 17.62 -13.74 -11.60
N SER A 98 16.32 -13.96 -11.37
CA SER A 98 15.28 -12.95 -11.61
C SER A 98 14.31 -12.92 -10.44
N ALA A 99 13.65 -11.76 -10.29
CA ALA A 99 12.52 -11.59 -9.38
C ALA A 99 11.32 -11.08 -10.18
N HIS A 100 10.11 -11.49 -9.76
CA HIS A 100 8.88 -11.10 -10.42
C HIS A 100 7.96 -10.41 -9.41
N PHE A 101 7.36 -9.31 -9.86
CA PHE A 101 6.49 -8.48 -9.05
C PHE A 101 5.17 -8.28 -9.80
N THR A 102 4.07 -8.61 -9.16
CA THR A 102 2.76 -8.53 -9.79
C THR A 102 1.76 -7.86 -8.88
N THR A 103 1.03 -6.88 -9.43
CA THR A 103 -0.15 -6.32 -8.80
C THR A 103 -1.26 -6.21 -9.84
N THR A 104 -2.49 -6.40 -9.40
CA THR A 104 -3.67 -6.30 -10.24
C THR A 104 -4.53 -5.16 -9.72
N TYR A 105 -4.95 -4.28 -10.63
CA TYR A 105 -5.88 -3.20 -10.33
C TYR A 105 -7.23 -3.52 -10.96
N LYS A 106 -8.29 -3.44 -10.17
CA LYS A 106 -9.64 -3.63 -10.65
C LYS A 106 -10.43 -2.35 -10.40
N ILE A 107 -10.98 -1.79 -11.47
CA ILE A 107 -11.78 -0.58 -11.43
C ILE A 107 -13.22 -0.95 -11.73
N THR A 108 -14.14 -0.57 -10.85
CA THR A 108 -15.57 -0.83 -11.01
C THR A 108 -16.37 0.44 -10.81
N SER A 109 -17.53 0.50 -11.49
CA SER A 109 -18.51 1.56 -11.24
C SER A 109 -19.35 1.20 -10.04
N LEU A 110 -19.66 2.20 -9.21
CA LEU A 110 -20.61 2.05 -8.11
C LEU A 110 -22.03 2.36 -8.58
N PRO A 111 -23.04 1.70 -8.01
CA PRO A 111 -24.45 1.96 -8.32
C PRO A 111 -24.90 3.37 -7.96
#